data_c34ac418f4e30ed48ffaafca3ccc0e0f
#
_entry.id   c34ac418f4e30ed48ffaafca3ccc0e0f
#
_cell.length_a   1.000
_cell.length_b   1.000
_cell.length_c   1.000
_cell.angle_alpha   90.00
_cell.angle_beta   90.00
_cell.angle_gamma   90.00
#
_symmetry.space_group_name_H-M   'P 1'
#
loop_
_entity.id
_entity.type
_entity.pdbx_description
1 polymer ?
#
loop_
_entity_poly.entity_id
_entity_poly.type
_entity_poly.pdbx_seq_one_letter_code
_entity_poly.pdbx_strand_id
1 'polypeptide(L)'
;FDTSDQRTVVKECLKTLKIDDKMFTDRSVLAEISNAKNDMLTPKAYQTKYAGDYRREKIGQVYELYQKRLKENNAIDFDDIINDTIEILSSNPDVLQYYTEKFHYVLVDEYQDTNKAQFTLVTILASRYGNITVVGDNDQGIYSFRGADISNILNFEKDFPGTKIIKLEQNYRCTGNILKAANAVIKHNENKYEKKLWTENEEGSLPCLYQAEDEYDEGRFLAEQINHL
;
A
#
# COMPACT_ATOMS: atom_id res chain seq x y z
N PHE A 1 16.13 -8.91 4.95
CA PHE A 1 16.91 -7.75 4.47
C PHE A 1 16.04 -6.50 4.54
N ASP A 2 16.57 -5.42 5.11
CA ASP A 2 15.95 -4.10 5.08
C ASP A 2 16.15 -3.40 3.71
N THR A 3 15.61 -2.19 3.57
CA THR A 3 15.72 -1.43 2.31
C THR A 3 17.16 -1.14 1.90
N SER A 4 18.09 -0.96 2.87
CA SER A 4 19.51 -0.70 2.58
C SER A 4 20.17 -1.95 2.02
N ASP A 5 19.90 -3.11 2.65
CA ASP A 5 20.41 -4.41 2.20
C ASP A 5 19.89 -4.75 0.80
N GLN A 6 18.57 -4.58 0.58
CA GLN A 6 17.93 -4.81 -0.71
C GLN A 6 18.57 -3.97 -1.83
N ARG A 7 18.81 -2.67 -1.57
CA ARG A 7 19.47 -1.78 -2.53
C ARG A 7 20.91 -2.23 -2.83
N THR A 8 21.62 -2.74 -1.84
CA THR A 8 22.99 -3.27 -2.02
C THR A 8 22.95 -4.49 -2.94
N VAL A 9 22.03 -5.43 -2.70
CA VAL A 9 21.86 -6.60 -3.56
C VAL A 9 21.47 -6.21 -4.99
N VAL A 10 20.56 -5.25 -5.17
CA VAL A 10 20.17 -4.76 -6.50
C VAL A 10 21.37 -4.15 -7.24
N LYS A 11 22.21 -3.34 -6.56
CA LYS A 11 23.46 -2.80 -7.17
C LYS A 11 24.41 -3.90 -7.64
N GLU A 12 24.59 -4.93 -6.83
CA GLU A 12 25.39 -6.09 -7.20
C GLU A 12 24.82 -6.84 -8.41
N CYS A 13 23.50 -7.01 -8.46
CA CYS A 13 22.81 -7.60 -9.60
C CYS A 13 23.00 -6.79 -10.89
N LEU A 14 22.81 -5.47 -10.84
CA LEU A 14 23.05 -4.56 -11.97
C LEU A 14 24.49 -4.70 -12.50
N LYS A 15 25.46 -4.67 -11.59
CA LYS A 15 26.89 -4.85 -11.94
C LYS A 15 27.15 -6.22 -12.56
N THR A 16 26.60 -7.29 -12.00
CA THR A 16 26.77 -8.66 -12.50
C THR A 16 26.21 -8.82 -13.91
N LEU A 17 25.06 -8.23 -14.18
CA LEU A 17 24.38 -8.25 -15.48
C LEU A 17 24.90 -7.20 -16.46
N LYS A 18 25.90 -6.39 -16.06
CA LYS A 18 26.46 -5.30 -16.86
C LYS A 18 25.40 -4.32 -17.37
N ILE A 19 24.42 -4.02 -16.52
CA ILE A 19 23.36 -3.04 -16.79
C ILE A 19 23.82 -1.68 -16.28
N ASP A 20 23.65 -0.62 -17.08
CA ASP A 20 24.08 0.73 -16.75
C ASP A 20 23.24 1.28 -15.57
N ASP A 21 23.91 1.55 -14.46
CA ASP A 21 23.31 2.07 -13.22
C ASP A 21 22.81 3.52 -13.31
N LYS A 22 23.25 4.28 -14.32
CA LYS A 22 22.72 5.62 -14.61
C LYS A 22 21.32 5.57 -15.21
N MET A 23 21.06 4.57 -16.06
CA MET A 23 19.74 4.34 -16.63
C MET A 23 18.82 3.55 -15.68
N PHE A 24 19.40 2.66 -14.87
CA PHE A 24 18.71 1.76 -13.96
C PHE A 24 19.19 1.98 -12.53
N THR A 25 18.67 3.03 -11.87
CA THR A 25 19.05 3.28 -10.48
C THR A 25 18.53 2.17 -9.56
N ASP A 26 19.34 1.79 -8.57
CA ASP A 26 18.98 0.79 -7.57
C ASP A 26 17.60 1.03 -6.95
N ARG A 27 17.29 2.31 -6.65
CA ARG A 27 16.00 2.72 -6.09
C ARG A 27 14.83 2.45 -7.05
N SER A 28 14.99 2.83 -8.34
CA SER A 28 13.92 2.64 -9.33
C SER A 28 13.68 1.17 -9.66
N VAL A 29 14.76 0.37 -9.72
CA VAL A 29 14.67 -1.07 -9.97
C VAL A 29 14.03 -1.78 -8.78
N LEU A 30 14.45 -1.46 -7.55
CA LEU A 30 13.86 -2.04 -6.35
C LEU A 30 12.37 -1.70 -6.23
N ALA A 31 11.97 -0.46 -6.53
CA ALA A 31 10.55 -0.07 -6.51
C ALA A 31 9.73 -0.88 -7.52
N GLU A 32 10.25 -1.14 -8.72
CA GLU A 32 9.56 -1.95 -9.74
C GLU A 32 9.47 -3.43 -9.32
N ILE A 33 10.51 -3.98 -8.67
CA ILE A 33 10.50 -5.34 -8.10
C ILE A 33 9.45 -5.43 -6.99
N SER A 34 9.41 -4.46 -6.09
CA SER A 34 8.41 -4.41 -5.00
C SER A 34 6.99 -4.33 -5.56
N ASN A 35 6.74 -3.48 -6.56
CA ASN A 35 5.45 -3.42 -7.24
C ASN A 35 5.07 -4.76 -7.89
N ALA A 36 6.02 -5.44 -8.52
CA ALA A 36 5.78 -6.77 -9.09
C ALA A 36 5.40 -7.79 -8.01
N LYS A 37 6.08 -7.77 -6.85
CA LYS A 37 5.75 -8.63 -5.70
C LYS A 37 4.38 -8.29 -5.11
N ASN A 38 4.03 -7.00 -5.00
CA ASN A 38 2.72 -6.54 -4.55
C ASN A 38 1.59 -7.02 -5.48
N ASP A 39 1.87 -7.14 -6.78
CA ASP A 39 1.00 -7.74 -7.80
C ASP A 39 1.06 -9.28 -7.83
N MET A 40 1.86 -9.91 -6.97
CA MET A 40 2.10 -11.36 -6.93
C MET A 40 2.71 -11.90 -8.23
N LEU A 41 3.50 -11.10 -8.94
CA LEU A 41 4.21 -11.53 -10.15
C LEU A 41 5.57 -12.13 -9.76
N THR A 42 5.74 -13.42 -10.03
CA THR A 42 7.07 -14.04 -9.96
C THR A 42 8.00 -13.44 -11.02
N PRO A 43 9.34 -13.56 -10.90
CA PRO A 43 10.27 -13.07 -11.92
C PRO A 43 9.91 -13.54 -13.33
N LYS A 44 9.54 -14.82 -13.47
CA LYS A 44 9.13 -15.41 -14.76
C LYS A 44 7.81 -14.81 -15.27
N ALA A 45 6.82 -14.63 -14.41
CA ALA A 45 5.54 -14.01 -14.77
C ALA A 45 5.74 -12.55 -15.19
N TYR A 46 6.61 -11.82 -14.49
CA TYR A 46 6.97 -10.44 -14.83
C TYR A 46 7.62 -10.36 -16.21
N GLN A 47 8.63 -11.19 -16.48
CA GLN A 47 9.29 -11.24 -17.80
C GLN A 47 8.31 -11.58 -18.92
N THR A 48 7.38 -12.51 -18.70
CA THR A 48 6.35 -12.86 -19.69
C THR A 48 5.38 -11.70 -19.94
N LYS A 49 4.92 -11.04 -18.86
CA LYS A 49 3.96 -9.92 -18.95
C LYS A 49 4.52 -8.73 -19.72
N TYR A 50 5.81 -8.47 -19.58
CA TYR A 50 6.48 -7.30 -20.14
C TYR A 50 7.45 -7.62 -21.28
N ALA A 51 7.27 -8.76 -21.96
CA ALA A 51 8.06 -9.13 -23.13
C ALA A 51 7.91 -8.06 -24.23
N GLY A 52 9.04 -7.61 -24.79
CA GLY A 52 9.09 -6.54 -25.79
C GLY A 52 9.31 -5.13 -25.21
N ASP A 53 9.23 -4.94 -23.88
CA ASP A 53 9.62 -3.70 -23.23
C ASP A 53 11.08 -3.80 -22.74
N TYR A 54 12.00 -3.18 -23.45
CA TYR A 54 13.43 -3.26 -23.16
C TYR A 54 13.77 -2.94 -21.70
N ARG A 55 13.16 -1.87 -21.12
CA ARG A 55 13.44 -1.47 -19.75
C ARG A 55 12.97 -2.55 -18.76
N ARG A 56 11.75 -3.02 -18.94
CA ARG A 56 11.15 -4.03 -18.05
C ARG A 56 11.78 -5.40 -18.22
N GLU A 57 12.20 -5.76 -19.43
CA GLU A 57 12.99 -6.98 -19.63
C GLU A 57 14.30 -6.96 -18.84
N LYS A 58 15.02 -5.82 -18.82
CA LYS A 58 16.23 -5.68 -17.99
C LYS A 58 15.92 -5.76 -16.50
N ILE A 59 14.86 -5.12 -16.05
CA ILE A 59 14.41 -5.22 -14.65
C ILE A 59 14.00 -6.67 -14.31
N GLY A 60 13.35 -7.38 -15.21
CA GLY A 60 13.02 -8.80 -15.04
C GLY A 60 14.23 -9.69 -14.85
N GLN A 61 15.33 -9.44 -15.60
CA GLN A 61 16.61 -10.13 -15.39
C GLN A 61 17.20 -9.81 -14.01
N VAL A 62 17.14 -8.55 -13.58
CA VAL A 62 17.60 -8.15 -12.25
C VAL A 62 16.74 -8.80 -11.17
N TYR A 63 15.43 -8.82 -11.33
CA TYR A 63 14.49 -9.43 -10.38
C TYR A 63 14.78 -10.93 -10.18
N GLU A 64 15.02 -11.67 -11.26
CA GLU A 64 15.36 -13.09 -11.19
C GLU A 64 16.68 -13.31 -10.42
N LEU A 65 17.72 -12.52 -10.74
CA LEU A 65 19.01 -12.61 -10.05
C LEU A 65 18.90 -12.15 -8.59
N TYR A 66 18.08 -11.12 -8.30
CA TYR A 66 17.82 -10.62 -6.96
C TYR A 66 17.21 -11.72 -6.07
N GLN A 67 16.15 -12.39 -6.52
CA GLN A 67 15.53 -13.49 -5.77
C GLN A 67 16.52 -14.65 -5.56
N LYS A 68 17.35 -14.97 -6.57
CA LYS A 68 18.41 -15.97 -6.42
C LYS A 68 19.40 -15.56 -5.33
N ARG A 69 19.83 -14.30 -5.29
CA ARG A 69 20.75 -13.78 -4.27
C ARG A 69 20.15 -13.78 -2.87
N LEU A 70 18.89 -13.41 -2.73
CA LEU A 70 18.19 -13.53 -1.44
C LEU A 70 18.24 -14.99 -0.94
N LYS A 71 17.90 -15.95 -1.80
CA LYS A 71 17.90 -17.37 -1.45
C LYS A 71 19.30 -17.88 -1.10
N GLU A 72 20.34 -17.50 -1.85
CA GLU A 72 21.75 -17.85 -1.57
C GLU A 72 22.21 -17.33 -0.20
N ASN A 73 21.67 -16.20 0.25
CA ASN A 73 21.97 -15.60 1.55
C ASN A 73 21.03 -16.06 2.68
N ASN A 74 20.15 -17.04 2.43
CA ASN A 74 19.08 -17.44 3.38
C ASN A 74 18.29 -16.24 3.90
N ALA A 75 17.98 -15.31 3.01
CA ALA A 75 17.29 -14.06 3.33
C ALA A 75 16.01 -13.92 2.52
N ILE A 76 15.09 -13.15 3.06
CA ILE A 76 13.86 -12.69 2.43
C ILE A 76 13.75 -11.17 2.62
N ASP A 77 12.97 -10.50 1.81
CA ASP A 77 12.58 -9.12 2.04
C ASP A 77 11.14 -9.01 2.60
N PHE A 78 10.67 -7.79 2.85
CA PHE A 78 9.35 -7.59 3.44
C PHE A 78 8.21 -8.03 2.52
N ASP A 79 8.35 -7.88 1.21
CA ASP A 79 7.34 -8.31 0.23
C ASP A 79 7.31 -9.85 0.14
N ASP A 80 8.46 -10.51 0.26
CA ASP A 80 8.56 -11.97 0.29
C ASP A 80 7.84 -12.56 1.51
N ILE A 81 7.86 -11.89 2.69
CA ILE A 81 7.15 -12.37 3.88
C ILE A 81 5.68 -12.63 3.57
N ILE A 82 5.04 -11.72 2.86
CA ILE A 82 3.62 -11.86 2.49
C ILE A 82 3.45 -12.91 1.40
N ASN A 83 4.24 -12.84 0.33
CA ASN A 83 4.10 -13.74 -0.81
C ASN A 83 4.43 -15.19 -0.46
N ASP A 84 5.50 -15.43 0.31
CA ASP A 84 5.87 -16.77 0.77
C ASP A 84 4.83 -17.33 1.75
N THR A 85 4.24 -16.47 2.59
CA THR A 85 3.12 -16.87 3.46
C THR A 85 1.92 -17.34 2.64
N ILE A 86 1.56 -16.61 1.58
CA ILE A 86 0.48 -17.00 0.66
C ILE A 86 0.81 -18.33 -0.02
N GLU A 87 2.06 -18.50 -0.49
CA GLU A 87 2.52 -19.73 -1.13
C GLU A 87 2.44 -20.92 -0.18
N ILE A 88 2.93 -20.77 1.07
CA ILE A 88 2.87 -21.81 2.10
C ILE A 88 1.43 -22.21 2.38
N LEU A 89 0.54 -21.23 2.59
CA LEU A 89 -0.87 -21.52 2.86
C LEU A 89 -1.56 -22.20 1.67
N SER A 90 -1.23 -21.78 0.45
CA SER A 90 -1.85 -22.33 -0.77
C SER A 90 -1.33 -23.71 -1.14
N SER A 91 -0.08 -24.04 -0.78
CA SER A 91 0.58 -25.30 -1.14
C SER A 91 0.49 -26.39 -0.06
N ASN A 92 0.07 -26.03 1.16
CA ASN A 92 0.04 -26.96 2.30
C ASN A 92 -1.36 -26.94 2.97
N PRO A 93 -2.26 -27.84 2.58
CA PRO A 93 -3.65 -27.86 3.06
C PRO A 93 -3.80 -27.94 4.59
N ASP A 94 -2.92 -28.66 5.28
CA ASP A 94 -2.91 -28.81 6.74
C ASP A 94 -2.50 -27.49 7.44
N VAL A 95 -1.55 -26.76 6.88
CA VAL A 95 -1.17 -25.44 7.37
C VAL A 95 -2.30 -24.44 7.13
N LEU A 96 -2.90 -24.46 5.94
CA LEU A 96 -4.07 -23.65 5.62
C LEU A 96 -5.22 -23.93 6.59
N GLN A 97 -5.56 -25.21 6.79
CA GLN A 97 -6.62 -25.61 7.70
C GLN A 97 -6.33 -25.09 9.12
N TYR A 98 -5.13 -25.29 9.64
CA TYR A 98 -4.76 -24.84 10.98
C TYR A 98 -4.99 -23.34 11.17
N TYR A 99 -4.50 -22.48 10.24
CA TYR A 99 -4.63 -21.04 10.39
C TYR A 99 -6.05 -20.54 10.13
N THR A 100 -6.77 -21.11 9.17
CA THR A 100 -8.18 -20.72 8.92
C THR A 100 -9.12 -21.19 10.03
N GLU A 101 -8.80 -22.28 10.75
CA GLU A 101 -9.53 -22.69 11.96
C GLU A 101 -9.19 -21.80 13.16
N LYS A 102 -7.93 -21.36 13.28
CA LYS A 102 -7.46 -20.54 14.38
C LYS A 102 -8.06 -19.13 14.36
N PHE A 103 -8.18 -18.52 13.19
CA PHE A 103 -8.65 -17.14 13.04
C PHE A 103 -10.14 -17.11 12.73
N HIS A 104 -10.96 -16.99 13.77
CA HIS A 104 -12.43 -16.92 13.66
C HIS A 104 -12.91 -15.58 13.13
N TYR A 105 -12.15 -14.51 13.34
CA TYR A 105 -12.43 -13.15 12.91
C TYR A 105 -11.17 -12.54 12.31
N VAL A 106 -11.32 -11.87 11.19
CA VAL A 106 -10.24 -11.12 10.52
C VAL A 106 -10.66 -9.67 10.46
N LEU A 107 -9.89 -8.80 11.08
CA LEU A 107 -10.14 -7.36 11.09
C LEU A 107 -8.97 -6.66 10.42
N VAL A 108 -9.27 -5.79 9.45
CA VAL A 108 -8.27 -5.03 8.70
C VAL A 108 -8.59 -3.55 8.78
N ASP A 109 -7.62 -2.76 9.22
CA ASP A 109 -7.71 -1.31 9.23
C ASP A 109 -6.99 -0.73 8.01
N GLU A 110 -7.29 0.54 7.67
CA GLU A 110 -6.73 1.27 6.52
C GLU A 110 -6.82 0.46 5.21
N TYR A 111 -7.96 -0.21 5.00
CA TYR A 111 -8.12 -1.18 3.92
C TYR A 111 -7.94 -0.59 2.51
N GLN A 112 -8.14 0.74 2.32
CA GLN A 112 -7.89 1.45 1.09
C GLN A 112 -6.41 1.42 0.65
N ASP A 113 -5.48 1.17 1.60
CA ASP A 113 -4.04 1.15 1.34
C ASP A 113 -3.50 -0.28 1.09
N THR A 114 -4.39 -1.27 1.04
CA THR A 114 -3.98 -2.66 0.78
C THR A 114 -3.60 -2.88 -0.69
N ASN A 115 -2.55 -3.68 -0.90
CA ASN A 115 -2.17 -4.18 -2.23
C ASN A 115 -2.79 -5.56 -2.51
N LYS A 116 -2.58 -6.09 -3.71
CA LYS A 116 -3.14 -7.38 -4.13
C LYS A 116 -2.64 -8.56 -3.28
N ALA A 117 -1.37 -8.59 -2.88
CA ALA A 117 -0.84 -9.66 -2.04
C ALA A 117 -1.49 -9.64 -0.65
N GLN A 118 -1.62 -8.46 -0.03
CA GLN A 118 -2.31 -8.29 1.26
C GLN A 118 -3.78 -8.67 1.17
N PHE A 119 -4.49 -8.24 0.12
CA PHE A 119 -5.88 -8.66 -0.16
C PHE A 119 -5.99 -10.18 -0.24
N THR A 120 -5.09 -10.83 -0.98
CA THR A 120 -5.09 -12.30 -1.14
C THR A 120 -4.87 -13.00 0.19
N LEU A 121 -3.90 -12.55 1.00
CA LEU A 121 -3.63 -13.12 2.32
C LEU A 121 -4.84 -13.02 3.25
N VAL A 122 -5.46 -11.84 3.32
CA VAL A 122 -6.65 -11.59 4.13
C VAL A 122 -7.82 -12.48 3.70
N THR A 123 -8.04 -12.63 2.39
CA THR A 123 -9.09 -13.47 1.82
C THR A 123 -8.87 -14.95 2.16
N ILE A 124 -7.63 -15.43 2.08
CA ILE A 124 -7.27 -16.80 2.47
C ILE A 124 -7.57 -17.03 3.95
N LEU A 125 -7.14 -16.15 4.83
CA LEU A 125 -7.35 -16.29 6.27
C LEU A 125 -8.83 -16.22 6.67
N ALA A 126 -9.64 -15.43 5.98
CA ALA A 126 -11.07 -15.30 6.23
C ALA A 126 -11.91 -16.43 5.60
N SER A 127 -11.34 -17.26 4.74
CA SER A 127 -12.06 -18.18 3.85
C SER A 127 -12.97 -19.19 4.56
N ARG A 128 -12.61 -19.63 5.77
CA ARG A 128 -13.38 -20.66 6.50
C ARG A 128 -14.67 -20.14 7.12
N TYR A 129 -14.60 -19.00 7.79
CA TYR A 129 -15.74 -18.47 8.55
C TYR A 129 -16.42 -17.30 7.88
N GLY A 130 -15.78 -16.65 6.92
CA GLY A 130 -16.31 -15.44 6.28
C GLY A 130 -16.46 -14.24 7.22
N ASN A 131 -15.95 -14.32 8.45
CA ASN A 131 -16.03 -13.26 9.45
C ASN A 131 -14.91 -12.23 9.21
N ILE A 132 -15.09 -11.42 8.19
CA ILE A 132 -14.17 -10.35 7.85
C ILE A 132 -14.80 -8.99 8.11
N THR A 133 -14.05 -8.11 8.76
CA THR A 133 -14.41 -6.71 8.95
C THR A 133 -13.27 -5.84 8.45
N VAL A 134 -13.57 -4.92 7.56
CA VAL A 134 -12.59 -3.95 7.07
C VAL A 134 -13.02 -2.54 7.44
N VAL A 135 -12.06 -1.73 7.82
CA VAL A 135 -12.24 -0.30 8.08
C VAL A 135 -11.35 0.46 7.12
N GLY A 136 -11.86 1.50 6.53
CA GLY A 136 -11.09 2.32 5.61
C GLY A 136 -11.86 3.51 5.09
N ASP A 137 -11.14 4.37 4.41
CA ASP A 137 -11.65 5.59 3.83
C ASP A 137 -11.16 5.71 2.38
N ASN A 138 -12.06 5.53 1.43
CA ASN A 138 -11.73 5.62 0.01
C ASN A 138 -11.20 7.01 -0.42
N ASP A 139 -11.47 8.06 0.36
CA ASP A 139 -10.94 9.41 0.10
C ASP A 139 -9.51 9.60 0.62
N GLN A 140 -9.00 8.67 1.44
CA GLN A 140 -7.64 8.68 1.97
C GLN A 140 -6.68 7.73 1.24
N GLY A 141 -7.10 7.10 0.14
CA GLY A 141 -6.27 6.19 -0.66
C GLY A 141 -5.19 6.93 -1.45
N ILE A 142 -4.11 7.36 -0.79
CA ILE A 142 -3.02 8.14 -1.40
C ILE A 142 -1.74 7.33 -1.63
N TYR A 143 -1.74 6.00 -1.37
CA TYR A 143 -0.56 5.14 -1.46
C TYR A 143 -0.50 4.27 -2.73
N SER A 144 -1.21 4.65 -3.80
CA SER A 144 -1.14 3.94 -5.09
C SER A 144 0.29 3.83 -5.64
N PHE A 145 1.15 4.84 -5.40
CA PHE A 145 2.57 4.82 -5.76
C PHE A 145 3.40 3.79 -4.97
N ARG A 146 2.84 3.21 -3.91
CA ARG A 146 3.41 2.11 -3.13
C ARG A 146 2.72 0.77 -3.40
N GLY A 147 1.92 0.68 -4.47
CA GLY A 147 1.23 -0.54 -4.85
C GLY A 147 -0.13 -0.75 -4.19
N ALA A 148 -0.66 0.23 -3.42
CA ALA A 148 -2.03 0.16 -2.93
C ALA A 148 -3.02 0.16 -4.08
N ASP A 149 -4.05 -0.69 -3.97
CA ASP A 149 -5.13 -0.81 -4.94
C ASP A 149 -6.46 -0.43 -4.31
N ILE A 150 -6.91 0.79 -4.60
CA ILE A 150 -8.19 1.32 -4.12
C ILE A 150 -9.39 0.44 -4.53
N SER A 151 -9.25 -0.35 -5.58
CA SER A 151 -10.33 -1.25 -6.04
C SER A 151 -10.67 -2.31 -4.99
N ASN A 152 -9.76 -2.66 -4.09
CA ASN A 152 -10.01 -3.61 -3.00
C ASN A 152 -11.15 -3.13 -2.09
N ILE A 153 -11.15 -1.86 -1.67
CA ILE A 153 -12.23 -1.31 -0.85
C ILE A 153 -13.49 -1.01 -1.68
N LEU A 154 -13.32 -0.50 -2.90
CA LEU A 154 -14.46 -0.15 -3.76
C LEU A 154 -15.25 -1.37 -4.24
N ASN A 155 -14.62 -2.53 -4.37
CA ASN A 155 -15.25 -3.77 -4.82
C ASN A 155 -15.57 -4.73 -3.67
N PHE A 156 -15.33 -4.35 -2.42
CA PHE A 156 -15.46 -5.25 -1.27
C PHE A 156 -16.81 -5.96 -1.17
N GLU A 157 -17.93 -5.26 -1.43
CA GLU A 157 -19.27 -5.88 -1.45
C GLU A 157 -19.44 -6.94 -2.55
N LYS A 158 -18.72 -6.77 -3.67
CA LYS A 158 -18.73 -7.73 -4.78
C LYS A 158 -17.90 -8.96 -4.45
N ASP A 159 -16.76 -8.76 -3.78
CA ASP A 159 -15.83 -9.83 -3.42
C ASP A 159 -16.34 -10.62 -2.20
N PHE A 160 -17.10 -9.96 -1.31
CA PHE A 160 -17.72 -10.55 -0.12
C PHE A 160 -19.22 -10.30 -0.10
N PRO A 161 -20.03 -11.13 -0.81
CA PRO A 161 -21.48 -10.97 -0.88
C PRO A 161 -22.15 -11.04 0.51
N GLY A 162 -23.09 -10.16 0.76
CA GLY A 162 -23.75 -10.06 2.07
C GLY A 162 -23.08 -9.09 3.04
N THR A 163 -22.06 -8.36 2.59
CA THR A 163 -21.41 -7.30 3.36
C THR A 163 -22.41 -6.27 3.87
N LYS A 164 -22.29 -5.90 5.15
CA LYS A 164 -23.00 -4.78 5.75
C LYS A 164 -22.08 -3.56 5.80
N ILE A 165 -22.48 -2.49 5.11
CA ILE A 165 -21.76 -1.22 5.16
C ILE A 165 -22.28 -0.37 6.31
N ILE A 166 -21.35 0.15 7.11
CA ILE A 166 -21.62 1.09 8.20
C ILE A 166 -20.79 2.34 7.94
N LYS A 167 -21.44 3.50 7.78
CA LYS A 167 -20.76 4.77 7.60
C LYS A 167 -20.51 5.42 8.96
N LEU A 168 -19.22 5.74 9.23
CA LEU A 168 -18.82 6.47 10.43
C LEU A 168 -18.63 7.94 10.04
N GLU A 169 -19.71 8.73 10.15
CA GLU A 169 -19.72 10.11 9.68
C GLU A 169 -19.47 11.14 10.79
N GLN A 170 -19.63 10.75 12.07
CA GLN A 170 -19.29 11.61 13.19
C GLN A 170 -17.79 11.67 13.42
N ASN A 171 -17.24 12.87 13.37
CA ASN A 171 -15.82 13.14 13.64
C ASN A 171 -15.67 13.71 15.05
N TYR A 172 -14.79 13.08 15.84
CA TYR A 172 -14.52 13.47 17.23
C TYR A 172 -13.18 14.21 17.38
N ARG A 173 -12.40 14.32 16.28
CA ARG A 173 -11.06 14.89 16.29
C ARG A 173 -11.04 16.38 16.00
N CYS A 174 -11.76 16.81 14.97
CA CYS A 174 -11.63 18.13 14.37
C CYS A 174 -12.76 19.07 14.79
N THR A 175 -12.46 20.37 14.77
CA THR A 175 -13.46 21.42 14.91
C THR A 175 -14.28 21.58 13.63
N GLY A 176 -15.44 22.27 13.73
CA GLY A 176 -16.38 22.45 12.64
C GLY A 176 -15.75 23.10 11.40
N ASN A 177 -14.91 24.12 11.57
CA ASN A 177 -14.29 24.84 10.45
C ASN A 177 -13.27 23.98 9.71
N ILE A 178 -12.53 23.11 10.40
CA ILE A 178 -11.62 22.14 9.75
C ILE A 178 -12.43 21.17 8.90
N LEU A 179 -13.53 20.62 9.43
CA LEU A 179 -14.38 19.70 8.68
C LEU A 179 -15.06 20.34 7.49
N LYS A 180 -15.50 21.61 7.59
CA LYS A 180 -16.04 22.35 6.44
C LYS A 180 -15.02 22.43 5.32
N ALA A 181 -13.76 22.77 5.64
CA ALA A 181 -12.69 22.84 4.66
C ALA A 181 -12.40 21.46 4.05
N ALA A 182 -12.27 20.39 4.85
CA ALA A 182 -12.04 19.03 4.38
C ALA A 182 -13.19 18.55 3.47
N ASN A 183 -14.44 18.71 3.90
CA ASN A 183 -15.60 18.35 3.09
C ASN A 183 -15.66 19.13 1.74
N ALA A 184 -15.24 20.39 1.73
CA ALA A 184 -15.18 21.18 0.51
C ALA A 184 -14.15 20.65 -0.50
N VAL A 185 -12.99 20.20 -0.02
CA VAL A 185 -11.95 19.57 -0.87
C VAL A 185 -12.46 18.24 -1.43
N ILE A 186 -12.98 17.37 -0.55
CA ILE A 186 -13.41 16.01 -0.92
C ILE A 186 -14.63 16.02 -1.87
N LYS A 187 -15.45 17.07 -1.83
CA LYS A 187 -16.59 17.21 -2.75
C LYS A 187 -16.21 17.11 -4.24
N HIS A 188 -14.97 17.36 -4.59
CA HIS A 188 -14.46 17.27 -5.97
C HIS A 188 -14.04 15.84 -6.36
N ASN A 189 -14.00 14.89 -5.43
CA ASN A 189 -13.69 13.50 -5.75
C ASN A 189 -14.92 12.80 -6.36
N GLU A 190 -14.69 11.93 -7.33
CA GLU A 190 -15.69 11.02 -7.88
C GLU A 190 -15.78 9.77 -7.00
N ASN A 191 -16.64 9.76 -5.99
CA ASN A 191 -16.72 8.71 -5.00
C ASN A 191 -17.90 7.77 -5.19
N LYS A 192 -17.66 6.46 -4.99
CA LYS A 192 -18.72 5.44 -4.94
C LYS A 192 -19.57 5.55 -3.65
N TYR A 193 -18.96 5.97 -2.56
CA TYR A 193 -19.63 6.08 -1.25
C TYR A 193 -19.68 7.54 -0.80
N GLU A 194 -20.77 8.23 -1.10
CA GLU A 194 -20.98 9.57 -0.55
C GLU A 194 -21.05 9.51 0.98
N LYS A 195 -20.22 10.30 1.65
CA LYS A 195 -20.25 10.54 3.09
C LYS A 195 -20.08 12.02 3.36
N LYS A 196 -20.64 12.49 4.47
CA LYS A 196 -20.46 13.86 4.93
C LYS A 196 -20.07 13.84 6.39
N LEU A 197 -18.81 14.14 6.64
CA LEU A 197 -18.33 14.23 8.01
C LEU A 197 -18.97 15.41 8.74
N TRP A 198 -19.41 15.17 9.99
CA TRP A 198 -19.96 16.17 10.88
C TRP A 198 -19.36 16.01 12.29
N THR A 199 -19.44 17.04 13.13
CA THR A 199 -18.93 17.03 14.50
C THR A 199 -19.85 17.81 15.44
N GLU A 200 -19.82 17.42 16.72
CA GLU A 200 -20.41 18.17 17.83
C GLU A 200 -19.38 19.09 18.51
N ASN A 201 -18.10 19.04 18.07
CA ASN A 201 -17.10 19.93 18.56
C ASN A 201 -17.41 21.38 18.16
N GLU A 202 -16.85 22.34 18.87
CA GLU A 202 -16.96 23.76 18.55
C GLU A 202 -16.53 24.09 17.12
N GLU A 203 -16.94 25.25 16.61
CA GLU A 203 -16.55 25.72 15.26
C GLU A 203 -15.03 25.86 15.12
N GLY A 204 -14.33 26.29 16.16
CA GLY A 204 -12.89 26.53 16.17
C GLY A 204 -12.45 27.71 15.31
N SER A 205 -11.14 27.90 15.20
CA SER A 205 -10.55 28.96 14.38
C SER A 205 -10.75 28.69 12.89
N LEU A 206 -10.81 29.74 12.09
CA LEU A 206 -10.81 29.62 10.64
C LEU A 206 -9.44 29.12 10.14
N PRO A 207 -9.41 28.28 9.10
CA PRO A 207 -8.16 27.94 8.41
C PRO A 207 -7.47 29.19 7.89
N CYS A 208 -6.15 29.27 8.06
CA CYS A 208 -5.31 30.33 7.55
C CYS A 208 -4.63 29.89 6.26
N LEU A 209 -4.66 30.71 5.24
CA LEU A 209 -3.89 30.52 4.01
C LEU A 209 -2.66 31.44 4.05
N TYR A 210 -1.49 30.82 4.00
CA TYR A 210 -0.22 31.51 3.83
C TYR A 210 0.39 31.15 2.49
N GLN A 211 0.72 32.13 1.67
CA GLN A 211 1.42 31.94 0.40
C GLN A 211 2.87 32.35 0.59
N ALA A 212 3.74 31.36 0.72
CA ALA A 212 5.17 31.57 0.84
C ALA A 212 5.79 31.98 -0.51
N GLU A 213 6.89 32.75 -0.46
CA GLU A 213 7.68 33.10 -1.63
C GLU A 213 8.58 31.97 -2.10
N ASP A 214 9.12 31.17 -1.14
CA ASP A 214 9.95 30.00 -1.36
C ASP A 214 9.86 29.01 -0.17
N GLU A 215 10.59 27.90 -0.24
CA GLU A 215 10.62 26.86 0.81
C GLU A 215 11.25 27.35 2.13
N TYR A 216 12.11 28.35 2.11
CA TYR A 216 12.70 28.93 3.33
C TYR A 216 11.70 29.84 4.05
N ASP A 217 10.92 30.59 3.28
CA ASP A 217 9.85 31.44 3.81
C ASP A 217 8.74 30.60 4.44
N GLU A 218 8.35 29.47 3.78
CA GLU A 218 7.42 28.49 4.34
C GLU A 218 7.94 27.93 5.68
N GLY A 219 9.20 27.49 5.70
CA GLY A 219 9.84 26.96 6.92
C GLY A 219 9.90 27.97 8.04
N ARG A 220 10.21 29.24 7.75
CA ARG A 220 10.25 30.33 8.75
C ARG A 220 8.85 30.58 9.31
N PHE A 221 7.84 30.71 8.46
CA PHE A 221 6.46 30.90 8.88
C PHE A 221 6.00 29.80 9.83
N LEU A 222 6.24 28.51 9.47
CA LEU A 222 5.89 27.39 10.32
C LEU A 222 6.59 27.44 11.67
N ALA A 223 7.89 27.75 11.70
CA ALA A 223 8.65 27.86 12.94
C ALA A 223 8.12 28.99 13.84
N GLU A 224 7.76 30.12 13.27
CA GLU A 224 7.15 31.26 13.99
C GLU A 224 5.79 30.86 14.59
N GLN A 225 4.92 30.19 13.80
CA GLN A 225 3.61 29.73 14.29
C GLN A 225 3.76 28.75 15.46
N ILE A 226 4.68 27.78 15.36
CA ILE A 226 4.91 26.78 16.43
C ILE A 226 5.42 27.46 17.73
N ASN A 227 6.25 28.49 17.61
CA ASN A 227 6.75 29.22 18.77
C ASN A 227 5.69 30.10 19.46
N HIS A 228 4.56 30.35 18.79
CA HIS A 228 3.42 31.10 19.36
C HIS A 228 2.35 30.20 20.01
N LEU A 229 2.43 28.87 19.81
CA LEU A 229 1.57 27.87 20.45
C LEU A 229 2.08 27.47 21.84
#